data_ac999ffc2ee937d5db5eaab5b0fb9778
#
_entry.id   ac999ffc2ee937d5db5eaab5b0fb9778
#
_cell.length_a   1.000
_cell.length_b   1.000
_cell.length_c   1.000
_cell.angle_alpha   90.00
_cell.angle_beta   90.00
_cell.angle_gamma   90.00
#
_symmetry.space_group_name_H-M   'P 1'
#
loop_
_entity.id
_entity.type
_entity.pdbx_description
1 polymer ?
#
loop_
_entity_poly.entity_id
_entity_poly.type
_entity_poly.pdbx_seq_one_letter_code
_entity_poly.pdbx_strand_id
1 'polypeptide(L)'
;MTGIVRNVGVTLALLCAFLVPRADAGQLVSPADREWARKAVAEEKSLYAPAGKNTVAVLYFRNGTGDPSLDPMRKGIPLLLITDLSGVPALSVIERTRLQALTEETGLGASGLVEAGTAPRVGKLLGARWLVGGEIGREKPTRIDLASNVADVPAGTTSGKTSAGGEIERLFEVEKDLLFGVLKLFDVKVSPEEEQRLRKPCSKSSTALAALFLGVDAGDRGELDKAEGYYRKALQVDPGVCIASDALKEIEAARASGAGKRSRQLLKTLRDGTTLTDSLTTKEPLLRGGKPLDIPGTRTSPTDINLTFP
;
A
#
# COMPACT_ATOMS: atom_id res chain seq x y z
N MET A 1 54.99 16.70 54.67
CA MET A 1 54.87 15.58 53.71
C MET A 1 53.39 15.35 53.46
N THR A 2 52.84 16.00 52.47
CA THR A 2 51.41 16.01 52.18
C THR A 2 51.24 15.35 50.83
N GLY A 3 50.66 14.16 50.83
CA GLY A 3 50.33 13.39 49.63
C GLY A 3 49.00 13.85 49.02
N ILE A 4 49.03 14.30 47.79
CA ILE A 4 47.86 14.66 47.00
C ILE A 4 47.35 13.42 46.31
N VAL A 5 46.14 12.98 46.70
CA VAL A 5 45.39 11.89 46.02
C VAL A 5 44.59 12.54 44.87
N ARG A 6 45.01 12.29 43.62
CA ARG A 6 44.26 12.67 42.44
C ARG A 6 43.14 11.64 42.15
N ASN A 7 41.91 12.02 42.44
CA ASN A 7 40.72 11.30 41.98
C ASN A 7 40.56 11.50 40.45
N VAL A 8 40.76 10.42 39.70
CA VAL A 8 40.42 10.33 38.29
C VAL A 8 38.98 9.84 38.21
N GLY A 9 38.06 10.79 38.06
CA GLY A 9 36.66 10.48 37.78
C GLY A 9 36.50 10.01 36.33
N VAL A 10 36.30 8.73 36.15
CA VAL A 10 35.90 8.15 34.86
C VAL A 10 34.43 8.42 34.67
N THR A 11 34.11 9.43 33.88
CA THR A 11 32.73 9.71 33.42
C THR A 11 32.39 8.72 32.32
N LEU A 12 31.67 7.66 32.67
CA LEU A 12 31.10 6.70 31.73
C LEU A 12 29.91 7.36 31.07
N ALA A 13 30.13 7.95 29.89
CA ALA A 13 29.05 8.45 29.02
C ALA A 13 28.28 7.23 28.50
N LEU A 14 27.11 6.95 29.09
CA LEU A 14 26.14 6.00 28.56
C LEU A 14 25.58 6.55 27.26
N LEU A 15 26.13 6.10 26.14
CA LEU A 15 25.57 6.32 24.82
C LEU A 15 24.27 5.46 24.72
N CYS A 16 23.14 5.98 25.18
CA CYS A 16 21.84 5.42 24.84
C CYS A 16 21.64 5.62 23.34
N ALA A 17 22.09 4.65 22.56
CA ALA A 17 21.63 4.50 21.18
C ALA A 17 20.12 4.25 21.26
N PHE A 18 19.33 5.30 21.04
CA PHE A 18 17.91 5.16 20.73
C PHE A 18 17.84 4.32 19.45
N LEU A 19 17.69 3.01 19.61
CA LEU A 19 17.15 2.15 18.56
C LEU A 19 15.74 2.67 18.29
N VAL A 20 15.62 3.64 17.41
CA VAL A 20 14.34 3.91 16.74
C VAL A 20 14.04 2.60 16.02
N PRO A 21 12.97 1.87 16.37
CA PRO A 21 12.56 0.74 15.58
C PRO A 21 12.31 1.30 14.17
N ARG A 22 13.16 0.91 13.22
CA ARG A 22 12.78 1.03 11.81
C ARG A 22 11.51 0.24 11.72
N ALA A 23 10.42 0.91 11.35
CA ALA A 23 9.24 0.22 10.88
C ALA A 23 9.73 -0.64 9.71
N ASP A 24 9.91 -1.92 9.97
CA ASP A 24 10.11 -2.89 8.90
C ASP A 24 8.83 -2.80 8.10
N ALA A 25 8.91 -2.16 6.93
CA ALA A 25 7.79 -2.04 6.00
C ALA A 25 7.49 -3.46 5.51
N GLY A 26 6.77 -4.22 6.32
CA GLY A 26 6.40 -5.60 6.06
C GLY A 26 5.74 -5.71 4.70
N GLN A 27 6.18 -6.68 3.90
CA GLN A 27 5.62 -6.94 2.58
C GLN A 27 4.53 -7.99 2.63
N LEU A 28 4.49 -8.80 3.68
CA LEU A 28 3.49 -9.84 3.90
C LEU A 28 2.55 -9.46 5.03
N VAL A 29 1.24 -9.58 4.78
CA VAL A 29 0.21 -9.35 5.80
C VAL A 29 0.35 -10.37 6.94
N SER A 30 0.64 -9.88 8.11
CA SER A 30 0.78 -10.70 9.31
C SER A 30 -0.57 -11.07 9.93
N PRO A 31 -0.63 -12.08 10.82
CA PRO A 31 -1.82 -12.35 11.62
C PRO A 31 -2.25 -11.15 12.48
N ALA A 32 -1.29 -10.35 12.97
CA ALA A 32 -1.56 -9.16 13.76
C ALA A 32 -2.23 -8.06 12.92
N ASP A 33 -1.81 -7.88 11.66
CA ASP A 33 -2.46 -6.93 10.74
C ASP A 33 -3.92 -7.31 10.48
N ARG A 34 -4.21 -8.61 10.28
CA ARG A 34 -5.57 -9.10 10.08
C ARG A 34 -6.44 -8.95 11.33
N GLU A 35 -5.87 -9.18 12.51
CA GLU A 35 -6.59 -8.96 13.77
C GLU A 35 -6.88 -7.47 13.98
N TRP A 36 -5.90 -6.61 13.73
CA TRP A 36 -6.09 -5.18 13.74
C TRP A 36 -7.18 -4.73 12.76
N ALA A 37 -7.20 -5.23 11.52
CA ALA A 37 -8.20 -4.87 10.52
C ALA A 37 -9.61 -5.26 10.96
N ARG A 38 -9.79 -6.49 11.49
CA ARG A 38 -11.08 -6.93 12.05
C ARG A 38 -11.56 -6.03 13.17
N LYS A 39 -10.66 -5.67 14.09
CA LYS A 39 -10.98 -4.78 15.20
C LYS A 39 -11.34 -3.38 14.69
N ALA A 40 -10.58 -2.82 13.76
CA ALA A 40 -10.86 -1.51 13.17
C ALA A 40 -12.25 -1.47 12.51
N VAL A 41 -12.63 -2.50 11.76
CA VAL A 41 -13.95 -2.60 11.13
C VAL A 41 -15.06 -2.77 12.17
N ALA A 42 -14.85 -3.61 13.19
CA ALA A 42 -15.83 -3.81 14.26
C ALA A 42 -16.09 -2.54 15.08
N GLU A 43 -15.07 -1.74 15.32
CA GLU A 43 -15.10 -0.51 16.10
C GLU A 43 -15.32 0.75 15.24
N GLU A 44 -15.64 0.63 13.95
CA GLU A 44 -15.74 1.74 12.99
C GLU A 44 -16.58 2.91 13.49
N LYS A 45 -17.69 2.61 14.16
CA LYS A 45 -18.62 3.65 14.68
C LYS A 45 -18.02 4.47 15.82
N SER A 46 -17.07 3.91 16.55
CA SER A 46 -16.39 4.57 17.69
C SER A 46 -15.07 5.24 17.29
N LEU A 47 -14.60 5.03 16.05
CA LEU A 47 -13.38 5.67 15.57
C LEU A 47 -13.63 7.17 15.39
N TYR A 48 -12.91 7.97 16.16
CA TYR A 48 -12.83 9.42 16.01
C TYR A 48 -11.64 9.78 15.10
N ALA A 49 -11.51 11.08 14.82
CA ALA A 49 -10.52 11.65 13.91
C ALA A 49 -9.10 11.06 14.06
N PRO A 50 -8.29 11.12 13.00
CA PRO A 50 -6.96 10.49 12.95
C PRO A 50 -6.08 10.93 14.11
N ALA A 51 -5.31 9.99 14.66
CA ALA A 51 -4.53 10.15 15.86
C ALA A 51 -3.32 11.12 15.71
N GLY A 52 -2.94 11.51 14.51
CA GLY A 52 -1.76 12.35 14.26
C GLY A 52 -1.96 13.37 13.16
N LYS A 53 -1.33 14.56 13.31
CA LYS A 53 -1.46 15.66 12.35
C LYS A 53 -0.94 15.32 10.94
N ASN A 54 0.01 14.40 10.82
CA ASN A 54 0.72 14.11 9.57
C ASN A 54 0.70 12.61 9.24
N THR A 55 -0.36 11.90 9.62
CA THR A 55 -0.55 10.50 9.24
C THR A 55 -0.99 10.39 7.78
N VAL A 56 -0.27 9.59 7.01
CA VAL A 56 -0.47 9.40 5.57
C VAL A 56 -0.77 7.95 5.27
N ALA A 57 -1.83 7.69 4.53
CA ALA A 57 -2.06 6.40 3.89
C ALA A 57 -2.03 6.57 2.37
N VAL A 58 -1.33 5.67 1.69
CA VAL A 58 -1.28 5.62 0.22
C VAL A 58 -2.11 4.44 -0.24
N LEU A 59 -3.19 4.71 -0.96
CA LEU A 59 -4.08 3.71 -1.50
C LEU A 59 -3.50 3.06 -2.76
N TYR A 60 -4.02 1.90 -3.13
CA TYR A 60 -3.70 1.29 -4.42
C TYR A 60 -4.19 2.19 -5.56
N PHE A 61 -3.37 2.28 -6.61
CA PHE A 61 -3.72 3.08 -7.77
C PHE A 61 -4.68 2.31 -8.68
N ARG A 62 -5.54 3.04 -9.37
CA ARG A 62 -6.38 2.47 -10.42
C ARG A 62 -5.56 2.30 -11.70
N ASN A 63 -5.70 1.17 -12.38
CA ASN A 63 -5.19 1.01 -13.73
C ASN A 63 -6.25 1.51 -14.72
N GLY A 64 -6.07 2.74 -15.22
CA GLY A 64 -6.94 3.37 -16.22
C GLY A 64 -6.53 3.08 -17.66
N THR A 65 -5.46 2.28 -17.87
CA THR A 65 -4.94 2.04 -19.23
C THR A 65 -5.69 0.97 -20.01
N GLY A 66 -6.46 0.13 -19.32
CA GLY A 66 -7.10 -1.06 -19.92
C GLY A 66 -6.12 -2.20 -20.25
N ASP A 67 -4.82 -2.07 -19.97
CA ASP A 67 -3.81 -3.10 -20.18
C ASP A 67 -3.54 -3.87 -18.89
N PRO A 68 -3.95 -5.15 -18.79
CA PRO A 68 -3.76 -5.95 -17.59
C PRO A 68 -2.29 -6.20 -17.22
N SER A 69 -1.35 -6.04 -18.17
CA SER A 69 0.08 -6.19 -17.90
C SER A 69 0.60 -5.14 -16.92
N LEU A 70 -0.10 -4.02 -16.78
CA LEU A 70 0.20 -2.93 -15.84
C LEU A 70 -0.49 -3.07 -14.47
N ASP A 71 -1.34 -4.08 -14.28
CA ASP A 71 -2.02 -4.30 -13.00
C ASP A 71 -1.07 -4.42 -11.80
N PRO A 72 0.12 -5.02 -11.87
CA PRO A 72 1.06 -5.03 -10.76
C PRO A 72 1.52 -3.64 -10.31
N MET A 73 1.49 -2.64 -11.19
CA MET A 73 1.81 -1.25 -10.85
C MET A 73 0.79 -0.63 -9.88
N ARG A 74 -0.45 -1.13 -9.85
CA ARG A 74 -1.50 -0.66 -8.93
C ARG A 74 -1.06 -0.73 -7.46
N LYS A 75 -0.24 -1.70 -7.10
CA LYS A 75 0.35 -1.90 -5.78
C LYS A 75 1.80 -1.44 -5.74
N GLY A 76 2.51 -1.57 -6.85
CA GLY A 76 3.93 -1.24 -6.97
C GLY A 76 4.23 0.24 -6.82
N ILE A 77 3.47 1.12 -7.49
CA ILE A 77 3.65 2.57 -7.36
C ILE A 77 3.37 3.05 -5.93
N PRO A 78 2.23 2.69 -5.29
CA PRO A 78 2.01 2.99 -3.87
C PRO A 78 3.11 2.46 -2.95
N LEU A 79 3.66 1.28 -3.21
CA LEU A 79 4.76 0.73 -2.43
C LEU A 79 5.99 1.63 -2.47
N LEU A 80 6.39 2.12 -3.65
CA LEU A 80 7.51 3.05 -3.79
C LEU A 80 7.23 4.36 -3.04
N LEU A 81 6.04 4.94 -3.21
CA LEU A 81 5.62 6.15 -2.50
C LEU A 81 5.62 5.95 -0.98
N ILE A 82 5.11 4.83 -0.47
CA ILE A 82 5.15 4.50 0.97
C ILE A 82 6.59 4.44 1.47
N THR A 83 7.46 3.77 0.74
CA THR A 83 8.88 3.60 1.09
C THR A 83 9.58 4.96 1.19
N ASP A 84 9.37 5.83 0.22
CA ASP A 84 10.00 7.14 0.18
C ASP A 84 9.40 8.10 1.21
N LEU A 85 8.07 8.17 1.32
CA LEU A 85 7.39 9.01 2.31
C LEU A 85 7.75 8.60 3.75
N SER A 86 7.98 7.31 4.00
CA SER A 86 8.45 6.82 5.32
C SER A 86 9.84 7.32 5.67
N GLY A 87 10.62 7.76 4.70
CA GLY A 87 11.91 8.43 4.89
C GLY A 87 11.80 9.91 5.26
N VAL A 88 10.59 10.48 5.31
CA VAL A 88 10.33 11.90 5.65
C VAL A 88 9.98 12.01 7.14
N PRO A 89 10.83 12.57 8.01
CA PRO A 89 10.60 12.58 9.46
C PRO A 89 9.33 13.32 9.91
N ALA A 90 8.85 14.25 9.08
CA ALA A 90 7.64 15.02 9.34
C ALA A 90 6.35 14.22 9.12
N LEU A 91 6.41 13.03 8.52
CA LEU A 91 5.27 12.20 8.17
C LEU A 91 5.25 10.91 9.02
N SER A 92 4.05 10.42 9.30
CA SER A 92 3.80 9.11 9.87
C SER A 92 3.03 8.29 8.83
N VAL A 93 3.74 7.45 8.10
CA VAL A 93 3.17 6.71 6.98
C VAL A 93 2.57 5.39 7.46
N ILE A 94 1.33 5.11 7.06
CA ILE A 94 0.65 3.85 7.35
C ILE A 94 1.24 2.75 6.47
N GLU A 95 1.61 1.65 7.10
CA GLU A 95 2.18 0.50 6.41
C GLU A 95 1.23 -0.10 5.36
N ARG A 96 1.79 -0.51 4.23
CA ARG A 96 1.05 -1.14 3.13
C ARG A 96 0.27 -2.38 3.60
N THR A 97 0.85 -3.18 4.51
CA THR A 97 0.24 -4.40 5.03
C THR A 97 -1.06 -4.13 5.79
N ARG A 98 -1.17 -2.99 6.48
CA ARG A 98 -2.44 -2.58 7.11
C ARG A 98 -3.51 -2.24 6.08
N LEU A 99 -3.15 -1.56 5.00
CA LEU A 99 -4.08 -1.31 3.90
C LEU A 99 -4.53 -2.64 3.27
N GLN A 100 -3.60 -3.55 3.02
CA GLN A 100 -3.91 -4.87 2.45
C GLN A 100 -4.82 -5.68 3.37
N ALA A 101 -4.52 -5.73 4.68
CA ALA A 101 -5.36 -6.43 5.66
C ALA A 101 -6.78 -5.85 5.74
N LEU A 102 -6.91 -4.52 5.67
CA LEU A 102 -8.21 -3.86 5.65
C LEU A 102 -8.98 -4.16 4.36
N THR A 103 -8.29 -4.23 3.23
CA THR A 103 -8.86 -4.61 1.93
C THR A 103 -9.41 -6.05 1.97
N GLU A 104 -8.63 -6.97 2.55
CA GLU A 104 -9.04 -8.38 2.74
C GLU A 104 -10.28 -8.47 3.66
N GLU A 105 -10.29 -7.75 4.77
CA GLU A 105 -11.38 -7.79 5.75
C GLU A 105 -12.68 -7.17 5.23
N THR A 106 -12.59 -6.06 4.49
CA THR A 106 -13.77 -5.35 3.99
C THR A 106 -14.30 -5.92 2.67
N GLY A 107 -13.55 -6.80 2.00
CA GLY A 107 -13.87 -7.28 0.66
C GLY A 107 -13.81 -6.18 -0.41
N LEU A 108 -13.29 -5.00 -0.08
CA LEU A 108 -13.11 -3.91 -1.04
C LEU A 108 -11.96 -4.27 -1.97
N GLY A 109 -12.24 -4.44 -3.24
CA GLY A 109 -11.20 -4.57 -4.26
C GLY A 109 -10.34 -3.30 -4.30
N ALA A 110 -9.15 -3.41 -4.90
CA ALA A 110 -8.24 -2.26 -5.01
C ALA A 110 -8.88 -1.04 -5.72
N SER A 111 -9.88 -1.25 -6.58
CA SER A 111 -10.68 -0.18 -7.20
C SER A 111 -11.66 0.46 -6.23
N GLY A 112 -12.29 -0.32 -5.34
CA GLY A 112 -13.25 0.20 -4.37
C GLY A 112 -12.63 1.08 -3.28
N LEU A 113 -11.31 0.99 -3.07
CA LEU A 113 -10.60 1.84 -2.10
C LEU A 113 -10.48 3.30 -2.54
N VAL A 114 -10.50 3.56 -3.84
CA VAL A 114 -10.33 4.91 -4.44
C VAL A 114 -11.64 5.56 -4.87
N GLU A 115 -12.77 4.89 -4.67
CA GLU A 115 -14.07 5.48 -4.97
C GLU A 115 -14.39 6.61 -3.98
N ALA A 116 -14.98 7.69 -4.50
CA ALA A 116 -15.31 8.89 -3.72
C ALA A 116 -16.13 8.58 -2.45
N GLY A 117 -17.01 7.58 -2.51
CA GLY A 117 -17.84 7.16 -1.39
C GLY A 117 -17.12 6.33 -0.32
N THR A 118 -16.03 5.65 -0.65
CA THR A 118 -15.33 4.73 0.26
C THR A 118 -14.01 5.27 0.80
N ALA A 119 -13.34 6.15 0.08
CA ALA A 119 -12.06 6.71 0.47
C ALA A 119 -12.08 7.39 1.87
N PRO A 120 -13.04 8.24 2.24
CA PRO A 120 -13.10 8.81 3.59
C PRO A 120 -13.26 7.76 4.69
N ARG A 121 -14.06 6.72 4.44
CA ARG A 121 -14.24 5.59 5.35
C ARG A 121 -12.93 4.82 5.54
N VAL A 122 -12.23 4.51 4.45
CA VAL A 122 -10.92 3.83 4.48
C VAL A 122 -9.90 4.67 5.22
N GLY A 123 -9.83 5.97 4.96
CA GLY A 123 -8.96 6.90 5.68
C GLY A 123 -9.21 6.90 7.19
N LYS A 124 -10.48 6.90 7.59
CA LYS A 124 -10.88 6.82 9.01
C LYS A 124 -10.46 5.50 9.64
N LEU A 125 -10.72 4.37 8.98
CA LEU A 125 -10.35 3.03 9.46
C LEU A 125 -8.83 2.89 9.61
N LEU A 126 -8.05 3.48 8.72
CA LEU A 126 -6.59 3.52 8.79
C LEU A 126 -6.05 4.51 9.83
N GLY A 127 -6.87 5.43 10.34
CA GLY A 127 -6.41 6.52 11.18
C GLY A 127 -5.54 7.54 10.43
N ALA A 128 -5.73 7.65 9.12
CA ALA A 128 -4.99 8.56 8.27
C ALA A 128 -5.62 9.95 8.24
N ARG A 129 -4.80 10.98 8.37
CA ARG A 129 -5.20 12.35 8.06
C ARG A 129 -5.20 12.59 6.55
N TRP A 130 -4.09 12.21 5.92
CA TRP A 130 -3.91 12.37 4.48
C TRP A 130 -4.11 11.04 3.78
N LEU A 131 -4.93 11.06 2.75
CA LEU A 131 -5.16 9.90 1.91
C LEU A 131 -4.67 10.21 0.50
N VAL A 132 -3.69 9.44 0.04
CA VAL A 132 -3.12 9.55 -1.31
C VAL A 132 -3.72 8.46 -2.16
N GLY A 133 -4.50 8.81 -3.14
CA GLY A 133 -5.01 7.91 -4.17
C GLY A 133 -4.42 8.27 -5.53
N GLY A 134 -4.55 7.40 -6.51
CA GLY A 134 -4.02 7.70 -7.83
C GLY A 134 -4.52 6.79 -8.94
N GLU A 135 -4.11 7.16 -10.15
CA GLU A 135 -4.44 6.46 -11.37
C GLU A 135 -3.21 6.35 -12.27
N ILE A 136 -3.12 5.21 -12.95
CA ILE A 136 -2.13 4.91 -13.96
C ILE A 136 -2.81 5.11 -15.31
N GLY A 137 -2.30 6.04 -16.09
CA GLY A 137 -2.72 6.32 -17.46
C GLY A 137 -1.63 5.95 -18.47
N ARG A 138 -2.00 5.91 -19.75
CA ARG A 138 -1.08 5.67 -20.85
C ARG A 138 -1.61 6.35 -22.12
N GLU A 139 -0.89 7.34 -22.60
CA GLU A 139 -1.22 7.99 -23.89
C GLU A 139 -0.61 7.24 -25.08
N LYS A 140 0.57 6.63 -24.90
CA LYS A 140 1.32 5.86 -25.91
C LYS A 140 1.87 4.58 -25.31
N PRO A 141 2.15 3.54 -26.10
CA PRO A 141 2.65 2.24 -25.59
C PRO A 141 3.93 2.34 -24.76
N THR A 142 4.82 3.29 -25.07
CA THR A 142 6.10 3.49 -24.37
C THR A 142 6.00 4.47 -23.20
N ARG A 143 4.86 5.21 -23.09
CA ARG A 143 4.70 6.27 -22.09
C ARG A 143 3.78 5.81 -20.97
N ILE A 144 4.09 6.23 -19.76
CA ILE A 144 3.26 6.07 -18.58
C ILE A 144 2.94 7.43 -17.97
N ASP A 145 1.71 7.62 -17.51
CA ASP A 145 1.26 8.80 -16.82
C ASP A 145 0.69 8.39 -15.47
N LEU A 146 1.19 8.99 -14.40
CA LEU A 146 0.75 8.78 -13.03
C LEU A 146 0.05 10.03 -12.55
N ALA A 147 -1.20 9.93 -12.15
CA ALA A 147 -1.93 11.01 -11.50
C ALA A 147 -2.22 10.63 -10.06
N SER A 148 -2.13 11.60 -9.15
CA SER A 148 -2.44 11.39 -7.73
C SER A 148 -3.31 12.51 -7.20
N ASN A 149 -4.23 12.14 -6.30
CA ASN A 149 -5.06 13.04 -5.52
C ASN A 149 -4.72 12.88 -4.04
N VAL A 150 -4.68 14.00 -3.33
CA VAL A 150 -4.52 14.03 -1.88
C VAL A 150 -5.80 14.53 -1.24
N ALA A 151 -6.38 13.76 -0.33
CA ALA A 151 -7.55 14.14 0.44
C ALA A 151 -7.19 14.39 1.91
N ASP A 152 -7.75 15.42 2.51
CA ASP A 152 -7.78 15.66 3.95
C ASP A 152 -9.01 14.93 4.52
N VAL A 153 -8.78 13.82 5.21
CA VAL A 153 -9.85 12.95 5.72
C VAL A 153 -10.74 13.66 6.74
N PRO A 154 -10.21 14.37 7.75
CA PRO A 154 -11.03 15.15 8.67
C PRO A 154 -11.85 16.26 8.02
N ALA A 155 -11.28 16.95 7.04
CA ALA A 155 -11.97 18.02 6.33
C ALA A 155 -12.98 17.50 5.30
N GLY A 156 -12.86 16.22 4.89
CA GLY A 156 -13.67 15.65 3.81
C GLY A 156 -13.45 16.33 2.46
N THR A 157 -12.29 16.93 2.25
CA THR A 157 -11.97 17.72 1.04
C THR A 157 -10.73 17.20 0.33
N THR A 158 -10.66 17.42 -0.97
CA THR A 158 -9.45 17.18 -1.75
C THR A 158 -8.49 18.36 -1.58
N SER A 159 -7.29 18.11 -1.06
CA SER A 159 -6.26 19.15 -0.88
C SER A 159 -5.58 19.53 -2.18
N GLY A 160 -5.57 18.63 -3.17
CA GLY A 160 -4.99 18.91 -4.48
C GLY A 160 -4.77 17.67 -5.33
N LYS A 161 -4.30 17.94 -6.54
CA LYS A 161 -3.95 16.92 -7.54
C LYS A 161 -2.53 17.19 -8.05
N THR A 162 -1.81 16.12 -8.36
CA THR A 162 -0.51 16.18 -9.03
C THR A 162 -0.41 15.07 -10.06
N SER A 163 0.44 15.25 -11.06
CA SER A 163 0.70 14.21 -12.05
C SER A 163 2.14 14.27 -12.53
N ALA A 164 2.64 13.14 -12.97
CA ALA A 164 3.94 12.98 -13.60
C ALA A 164 3.82 12.00 -14.75
N GLY A 165 4.57 12.21 -15.82
CA GLY A 165 4.51 11.33 -17.00
C GLY A 165 5.86 11.27 -17.71
N GLY A 166 6.17 10.10 -18.29
CA GLY A 166 7.43 9.86 -19.00
C GLY A 166 7.49 8.49 -19.65
N GLU A 167 8.64 8.14 -20.19
CA GLU A 167 8.86 6.83 -20.77
C GLU A 167 8.83 5.74 -19.68
N ILE A 168 8.20 4.61 -19.97
CA ILE A 168 8.03 3.51 -19.01
C ILE A 168 9.37 2.90 -18.57
N GLU A 169 10.39 2.95 -19.44
CA GLU A 169 11.75 2.55 -19.12
C GLU A 169 12.37 3.42 -18.03
N ARG A 170 11.89 4.66 -17.89
CA ARG A 170 12.30 5.63 -16.87
C ARG A 170 11.26 5.81 -15.78
N LEU A 171 10.49 4.74 -15.49
CA LEU A 171 9.43 4.75 -14.47
C LEU A 171 9.90 5.31 -13.13
N PHE A 172 11.16 5.07 -12.76
CA PHE A 172 11.75 5.58 -11.53
C PHE A 172 11.81 7.10 -11.46
N GLU A 173 11.93 7.80 -12.61
CA GLU A 173 11.89 9.27 -12.65
C GLU A 173 10.45 9.77 -12.51
N VAL A 174 9.52 9.14 -13.23
CA VAL A 174 8.10 9.48 -13.17
C VAL A 174 7.57 9.33 -11.74
N GLU A 175 8.01 8.28 -11.03
CA GLU A 175 7.65 8.06 -9.63
C GLU A 175 8.22 9.16 -8.72
N LYS A 176 9.50 9.58 -8.91
CA LYS A 176 10.09 10.66 -8.12
C LYS A 176 9.41 12.01 -8.36
N ASP A 177 9.06 12.31 -9.59
CA ASP A 177 8.32 13.52 -9.92
C ASP A 177 6.94 13.53 -9.24
N LEU A 178 6.25 12.36 -9.22
CA LEU A 178 5.00 12.22 -8.50
C LEU A 178 5.18 12.39 -6.99
N LEU A 179 6.20 11.76 -6.40
CA LEU A 179 6.54 11.88 -4.97
C LEU A 179 6.70 13.35 -4.55
N PHE A 180 7.50 14.12 -5.28
CA PHE A 180 7.71 15.54 -4.96
C PHE A 180 6.43 16.37 -5.18
N GLY A 181 5.62 16.01 -6.15
CA GLY A 181 4.30 16.59 -6.32
C GLY A 181 3.39 16.34 -5.12
N VAL A 182 3.36 15.12 -4.58
CA VAL A 182 2.59 14.75 -3.38
C VAL A 182 3.12 15.48 -2.14
N LEU A 183 4.44 15.53 -1.93
CA LEU A 183 5.04 16.26 -0.80
C LEU A 183 4.67 17.75 -0.81
N LYS A 184 4.62 18.35 -2.00
CA LYS A 184 4.18 19.74 -2.16
C LYS A 184 2.71 19.93 -1.73
N LEU A 185 1.83 18.96 -2.01
CA LEU A 185 0.42 19.02 -1.62
C LEU A 185 0.23 18.88 -0.10
N PHE A 186 1.15 18.24 0.60
CA PHE A 186 1.15 18.18 2.07
C PHE A 186 1.69 19.45 2.73
N ASP A 187 2.26 20.39 1.96
CA ASP A 187 3.03 21.54 2.46
C ASP A 187 4.20 21.10 3.36
N VAL A 188 4.78 19.95 3.08
CA VAL A 188 5.94 19.42 3.80
C VAL A 188 7.22 19.93 3.15
N LYS A 189 7.99 20.67 3.94
CA LYS A 189 9.34 21.11 3.54
C LYS A 189 10.34 20.00 3.86
N VAL A 190 11.09 19.60 2.87
CA VAL A 190 12.21 18.66 3.02
C VAL A 190 13.52 19.43 2.98
N SER A 191 14.51 19.03 3.77
CA SER A 191 15.85 19.62 3.71
C SER A 191 16.56 19.20 2.42
N PRO A 192 17.63 19.91 2.02
CA PRO A 192 18.41 19.52 0.85
C PRO A 192 18.97 18.10 0.96
N GLU A 193 19.35 17.65 2.16
CA GLU A 193 19.84 16.30 2.43
C GLU A 193 18.73 15.26 2.29
N GLU A 194 17.54 15.58 2.77
CA GLU A 194 16.35 14.73 2.61
C GLU A 194 15.96 14.65 1.13
N GLU A 195 15.94 15.77 0.41
CA GLU A 195 15.67 15.80 -1.01
C GLU A 195 16.65 14.91 -1.79
N GLN A 196 17.95 15.00 -1.50
CA GLN A 196 18.96 14.17 -2.13
C GLN A 196 18.73 12.66 -1.87
N ARG A 197 18.32 12.29 -0.66
CA ARG A 197 17.97 10.90 -0.35
C ARG A 197 16.73 10.44 -1.09
N LEU A 198 15.67 11.26 -1.11
CA LEU A 198 14.41 10.95 -1.77
C LEU A 198 14.55 10.85 -3.30
N ARG A 199 15.47 11.60 -3.89
CA ARG A 199 15.78 11.48 -5.33
C ARG A 199 16.47 10.17 -5.69
N LYS A 200 17.02 9.43 -4.71
CA LYS A 200 17.63 8.13 -4.97
C LYS A 200 16.54 7.11 -5.30
N PRO A 201 16.53 6.53 -6.52
CA PRO A 201 15.48 5.59 -6.88
C PRO A 201 15.67 4.24 -6.19
N CYS A 202 14.57 3.52 -6.01
CA CYS A 202 14.57 2.13 -5.57
C CYS A 202 15.35 1.24 -6.54
N SER A 203 15.15 1.46 -7.83
CA SER A 203 15.93 0.87 -8.92
C SER A 203 15.83 1.78 -10.15
N LYS A 204 16.90 1.80 -10.95
CA LYS A 204 16.88 2.45 -12.28
C LYS A 204 16.40 1.50 -13.39
N SER A 205 16.18 0.24 -13.07
CA SER A 205 15.71 -0.77 -14.01
C SER A 205 14.19 -0.93 -13.92
N SER A 206 13.47 -0.55 -14.96
CA SER A 206 12.02 -0.81 -15.08
C SER A 206 11.70 -2.30 -15.01
N THR A 207 12.60 -3.15 -15.55
CA THR A 207 12.47 -4.62 -15.45
C THR A 207 12.59 -5.13 -14.02
N ALA A 208 13.51 -4.58 -13.21
CA ALA A 208 13.64 -4.94 -11.81
C ALA A 208 12.41 -4.46 -11.02
N LEU A 209 11.92 -3.25 -11.28
CA LEU A 209 10.69 -2.72 -10.67
C LEU A 209 9.46 -3.56 -11.04
N ALA A 210 9.32 -3.95 -12.31
CA ALA A 210 8.22 -4.81 -12.74
C ALA A 210 8.25 -6.17 -12.02
N ALA A 211 9.42 -6.78 -11.87
CA ALA A 211 9.57 -8.02 -11.13
C ALA A 211 9.26 -7.81 -9.63
N LEU A 212 9.71 -6.72 -9.02
CA LEU A 212 9.35 -6.35 -7.65
C LEU A 212 7.82 -6.25 -7.46
N PHE A 213 7.13 -5.56 -8.37
CA PHE A 213 5.68 -5.36 -8.31
C PHE A 213 4.91 -6.69 -8.46
N LEU A 214 5.36 -7.57 -9.35
CA LEU A 214 4.82 -8.92 -9.47
C LEU A 214 5.03 -9.74 -8.20
N GLY A 215 6.17 -9.57 -7.53
CA GLY A 215 6.46 -10.20 -6.25
C GLY A 215 5.49 -9.78 -5.15
N VAL A 216 5.23 -8.48 -5.05
CA VAL A 216 4.25 -7.91 -4.09
C VAL A 216 2.86 -8.46 -4.36
N ASP A 217 2.43 -8.43 -5.63
CA ASP A 217 1.08 -8.89 -5.99
C ASP A 217 0.90 -10.40 -5.75
N ALA A 218 1.92 -11.22 -6.03
CA ALA A 218 1.92 -12.64 -5.71
C ALA A 218 1.91 -12.90 -4.19
N GLY A 219 2.68 -12.11 -3.43
CA GLY A 219 2.72 -12.18 -1.97
C GLY A 219 1.35 -11.91 -1.34
N ASP A 220 0.66 -10.87 -1.80
CA ASP A 220 -0.69 -10.53 -1.35
C ASP A 220 -1.73 -11.63 -1.66
N ARG A 221 -1.53 -12.39 -2.74
CA ARG A 221 -2.35 -13.57 -3.03
C ARG A 221 -1.95 -14.82 -2.26
N GLY A 222 -0.94 -14.73 -1.38
CA GLY A 222 -0.40 -15.87 -0.65
C GLY A 222 0.39 -16.87 -1.51
N GLU A 223 0.74 -16.49 -2.74
CA GLU A 223 1.52 -17.29 -3.70
C GLU A 223 3.02 -17.17 -3.41
N LEU A 224 3.45 -17.55 -2.20
CA LEU A 224 4.80 -17.26 -1.68
C LEU A 224 5.93 -17.80 -2.57
N ASP A 225 5.74 -18.95 -3.25
CA ASP A 225 6.75 -19.50 -4.14
C ASP A 225 6.94 -18.63 -5.40
N LYS A 226 5.84 -18.08 -5.92
CA LYS A 226 5.89 -17.14 -7.04
C LYS A 226 6.49 -15.80 -6.61
N ALA A 227 6.06 -15.30 -5.43
CA ALA A 227 6.59 -14.06 -4.87
C ALA A 227 8.12 -14.14 -4.71
N GLU A 228 8.62 -15.24 -4.13
CA GLU A 228 10.05 -15.48 -4.01
C GLU A 228 10.75 -15.47 -5.37
N GLY A 229 10.20 -16.18 -6.37
CA GLY A 229 10.75 -16.20 -7.72
C GLY A 229 10.86 -14.81 -8.34
N TYR A 230 9.83 -13.96 -8.15
CA TYR A 230 9.83 -12.60 -8.66
C TYR A 230 10.83 -11.70 -7.91
N TYR A 231 10.93 -11.78 -6.57
CA TYR A 231 11.92 -11.01 -5.83
C TYR A 231 13.35 -11.39 -6.17
N ARG A 232 13.64 -12.71 -6.34
CA ARG A 232 14.94 -13.18 -6.82
C ARG A 232 15.24 -12.66 -8.21
N LYS A 233 14.25 -12.63 -9.11
CA LYS A 233 14.41 -12.04 -10.45
C LYS A 233 14.71 -10.54 -10.38
N ALA A 234 14.02 -9.80 -9.52
CA ALA A 234 14.29 -8.37 -9.31
C ALA A 234 15.75 -8.15 -8.89
N LEU A 235 16.26 -8.90 -7.89
CA LEU A 235 17.65 -8.85 -7.43
C LEU A 235 18.66 -9.32 -8.45
N GLN A 236 18.29 -10.27 -9.32
CA GLN A 236 19.14 -10.71 -10.41
C GLN A 236 19.36 -9.61 -11.47
N VAL A 237 18.32 -8.83 -11.74
CA VAL A 237 18.37 -7.71 -12.71
C VAL A 237 19.06 -6.50 -12.08
N ASP A 238 18.74 -6.19 -10.83
CA ASP A 238 19.34 -5.09 -10.06
C ASP A 238 19.57 -5.55 -8.61
N PRO A 239 20.80 -5.90 -8.24
CA PRO A 239 21.13 -6.32 -6.87
C PRO A 239 20.84 -5.24 -5.80
N GLY A 240 20.73 -3.97 -6.22
CA GLY A 240 20.45 -2.84 -5.36
C GLY A 240 18.97 -2.47 -5.26
N VAL A 241 18.06 -3.23 -5.92
CA VAL A 241 16.62 -2.93 -5.85
C VAL A 241 16.14 -2.97 -4.41
N CYS A 242 15.43 -1.91 -4.00
CA CYS A 242 14.92 -1.80 -2.65
C CYS A 242 13.89 -2.90 -2.33
N ILE A 243 13.69 -3.20 -1.04
CA ILE A 243 12.60 -4.05 -0.53
C ILE A 243 12.77 -5.54 -0.86
N ALA A 244 13.22 -5.93 -2.07
CA ALA A 244 13.21 -7.31 -2.52
C ALA A 244 13.98 -8.27 -1.60
N SER A 245 15.11 -7.82 -1.04
CA SER A 245 15.90 -8.61 -0.09
C SER A 245 15.15 -8.82 1.23
N ASP A 246 14.48 -7.79 1.73
CA ASP A 246 13.73 -7.88 2.99
C ASP A 246 12.45 -8.69 2.82
N ALA A 247 11.78 -8.55 1.69
CA ALA A 247 10.65 -9.40 1.33
C ALA A 247 11.00 -10.89 1.27
N LEU A 248 12.19 -11.25 0.79
CA LEU A 248 12.66 -12.63 0.83
C LEU A 248 12.87 -13.15 2.24
N LYS A 249 13.45 -12.35 3.14
CA LYS A 249 13.60 -12.70 4.57
C LYS A 249 12.25 -12.91 5.23
N GLU A 250 11.24 -12.09 4.91
CA GLU A 250 9.88 -12.23 5.43
C GLU A 250 9.24 -13.54 4.95
N ILE A 251 9.42 -13.91 3.68
CA ILE A 251 8.92 -15.18 3.14
C ILE A 251 9.58 -16.36 3.87
N GLU A 252 10.89 -16.30 4.10
CA GLU A 252 11.62 -17.33 4.85
C GLU A 252 11.10 -17.44 6.30
N ALA A 253 10.93 -16.31 6.98
CA ALA A 253 10.37 -16.26 8.33
C ALA A 253 8.93 -16.78 8.40
N ALA A 254 8.09 -16.43 7.41
CA ALA A 254 6.71 -16.90 7.31
C ALA A 254 6.64 -18.43 7.11
N ARG A 255 7.57 -18.99 6.32
CA ARG A 255 7.69 -20.45 6.16
C ARG A 255 8.16 -21.14 7.44
N ALA A 256 9.16 -20.59 8.11
CA ALA A 256 9.70 -21.13 9.36
C ALA A 256 8.64 -21.15 10.46
N SER A 257 7.83 -20.10 10.58
CA SER A 257 6.74 -20.00 11.57
C SER A 257 5.53 -20.89 11.27
N GLY A 258 5.48 -21.56 10.12
CA GLY A 258 4.33 -22.34 9.65
C GLY A 258 3.12 -21.49 9.25
N ALA A 259 3.22 -20.16 9.32
CA ALA A 259 2.17 -19.23 8.91
C ALA A 259 1.82 -19.40 7.43
N GLY A 260 2.82 -19.67 6.58
CA GLY A 260 2.61 -19.94 5.17
C GLY A 260 1.79 -21.21 4.88
N LYS A 261 1.89 -22.23 5.71
CA LYS A 261 1.04 -23.45 5.60
C LYS A 261 -0.38 -23.16 6.05
N ARG A 262 -0.56 -22.45 7.16
CA ARG A 262 -1.88 -22.06 7.69
C ARG A 262 -2.60 -21.09 6.77
N SER A 263 -1.91 -20.10 6.20
CA SER A 263 -2.49 -19.16 5.24
C SER A 263 -2.93 -19.87 3.95
N ARG A 264 -2.10 -20.77 3.38
CA ARG A 264 -2.53 -21.58 2.22
C ARG A 264 -3.73 -22.47 2.54
N GLN A 265 -3.75 -23.07 3.72
CA GLN A 265 -4.87 -23.93 4.13
C GLN A 265 -6.11 -23.08 4.39
N LEU A 266 -5.99 -21.91 4.99
CA LEU A 266 -7.10 -20.98 5.20
C LEU A 266 -7.62 -20.42 3.88
N LEU A 267 -6.75 -19.95 2.99
CA LEU A 267 -7.14 -19.48 1.64
C LEU A 267 -7.72 -20.60 0.80
N LYS A 268 -7.19 -21.82 0.92
CA LYS A 268 -7.78 -23.00 0.28
C LYS A 268 -9.16 -23.30 0.88
N THR A 269 -9.30 -23.29 2.19
CA THR A 269 -10.59 -23.51 2.88
C THR A 269 -11.58 -22.40 2.56
N LEU A 270 -11.15 -21.14 2.49
CA LEU A 270 -11.99 -20.03 2.05
C LEU A 270 -12.38 -20.16 0.59
N ARG A 271 -11.46 -20.55 -0.29
CA ARG A 271 -11.74 -20.78 -1.72
C ARG A 271 -12.60 -22.01 -1.96
N ASP A 272 -12.33 -23.09 -1.23
CA ASP A 272 -13.07 -24.36 -1.35
C ASP A 272 -14.35 -24.38 -0.49
N GLY A 273 -14.47 -23.47 0.49
CA GLY A 273 -15.62 -23.35 1.42
C GLY A 273 -16.52 -22.13 1.17
N THR A 274 -16.12 -21.19 0.31
CA THR A 274 -17.00 -20.10 -0.07
C THR A 274 -17.92 -20.49 -1.21
N THR A 275 -18.95 -21.19 -0.85
CA THR A 275 -20.22 -21.21 -1.58
C THR A 275 -20.82 -19.82 -1.80
N LEU A 276 -20.26 -18.75 -1.25
CA LEU A 276 -20.71 -17.38 -1.47
C LEU A 276 -20.47 -16.88 -2.90
N THR A 277 -19.36 -17.27 -3.53
CA THR A 277 -19.14 -16.97 -4.95
C THR A 277 -19.98 -17.90 -5.84
N ASP A 278 -20.17 -19.14 -5.45
CA ASP A 278 -21.03 -20.08 -6.18
C ASP A 278 -22.52 -19.75 -6.04
N SER A 279 -22.95 -19.20 -4.90
CA SER A 279 -24.34 -18.78 -4.73
C SER A 279 -24.71 -17.53 -5.56
N LEU A 280 -23.71 -16.76 -5.99
CA LEU A 280 -23.90 -15.63 -6.91
C LEU A 280 -23.82 -16.04 -8.39
N THR A 281 -23.28 -17.21 -8.70
CA THR A 281 -23.12 -17.71 -10.06
C THR A 281 -24.04 -18.89 -10.41
N THR A 282 -24.64 -19.56 -9.43
CA THR A 282 -25.59 -20.62 -9.67
C THR A 282 -26.93 -20.06 -10.14
N LYS A 283 -27.27 -20.33 -11.38
CA LYS A 283 -28.55 -20.03 -12.02
C LYS A 283 -29.68 -20.93 -11.48
N GLU A 284 -29.64 -21.40 -10.25
CA GLU A 284 -30.75 -22.12 -9.67
C GLU A 284 -31.59 -21.19 -8.79
N PRO A 285 -32.89 -21.05 -9.07
CA PRO A 285 -33.76 -20.22 -8.25
C PRO A 285 -33.92 -20.84 -6.86
N LEU A 286 -33.54 -20.09 -5.84
CA LEU A 286 -33.66 -20.44 -4.41
C LEU A 286 -35.10 -20.61 -3.92
N LEU A 287 -36.09 -20.64 -4.82
CA LEU A 287 -37.50 -20.83 -4.47
C LEU A 287 -38.15 -21.89 -5.36
N ARG A 288 -38.17 -23.09 -4.89
CA ARG A 288 -39.17 -24.06 -5.30
C ARG A 288 -40.54 -23.56 -4.80
N GLY A 289 -41.33 -22.93 -5.66
CA GLY A 289 -42.76 -22.74 -5.43
C GLY A 289 -43.32 -21.34 -5.25
N GLY A 290 -42.53 -20.26 -5.55
CA GLY A 290 -43.08 -18.90 -5.55
C GLY A 290 -42.99 -18.22 -6.93
N LYS A 291 -44.03 -17.51 -7.34
CA LYS A 291 -44.01 -16.70 -8.53
C LYS A 291 -42.88 -15.68 -8.47
N PRO A 292 -42.19 -15.35 -9.60
CA PRO A 292 -41.16 -14.31 -9.63
C PRO A 292 -41.75 -12.98 -9.17
N LEU A 293 -41.09 -12.30 -8.25
CA LEU A 293 -41.36 -10.89 -7.97
C LEU A 293 -40.86 -10.10 -9.18
N ASP A 294 -41.77 -9.43 -9.88
CA ASP A 294 -41.44 -8.41 -10.86
C ASP A 294 -40.80 -7.22 -10.12
N ILE A 295 -39.46 -7.15 -10.19
CA ILE A 295 -38.71 -5.95 -9.80
C ILE A 295 -38.60 -5.10 -11.07
N PRO A 296 -39.15 -3.85 -11.08
CA PRO A 296 -39.00 -2.96 -12.23
C PRO A 296 -37.53 -2.76 -12.53
N GLY A 297 -37.15 -3.01 -13.77
CA GLY A 297 -35.77 -2.97 -14.21
C GLY A 297 -35.16 -1.57 -14.10
N THR A 298 -34.18 -1.42 -13.26
CA THR A 298 -33.18 -0.36 -13.36
C THR A 298 -32.09 -0.83 -14.32
N ARG A 299 -32.26 -0.46 -15.60
CA ARG A 299 -31.14 -0.45 -16.54
C ARG A 299 -30.22 0.70 -16.11
N THR A 300 -29.16 0.41 -15.39
CA THR A 300 -28.04 1.32 -15.25
C THR A 300 -27.05 1.02 -16.37
N SER A 301 -27.00 1.89 -17.37
CA SER A 301 -25.87 2.01 -18.28
C SER A 301 -24.61 2.34 -17.47
N PRO A 302 -23.42 1.86 -17.87
CA PRO A 302 -22.18 2.31 -17.26
C PRO A 302 -22.01 3.80 -17.60
N THR A 303 -22.28 4.65 -16.63
CA THR A 303 -21.99 6.08 -16.70
C THR A 303 -20.54 6.29 -16.31
N ASP A 304 -19.82 7.02 -17.16
CA ASP A 304 -18.49 7.55 -16.90
C ASP A 304 -18.44 8.22 -15.53
N ILE A 305 -17.70 7.61 -14.61
CA ILE A 305 -17.50 8.17 -13.27
C ILE A 305 -16.33 9.14 -13.33
N ASN A 306 -16.66 10.41 -13.53
CA ASN A 306 -15.74 11.50 -13.27
C ASN A 306 -15.51 11.57 -11.77
N LEU A 307 -14.28 11.22 -11.32
CA LEU A 307 -13.85 11.39 -9.93
C LEU A 307 -13.67 12.87 -9.63
N THR A 308 -14.75 13.53 -9.31
CA THR A 308 -14.76 14.80 -8.58
C THR A 308 -15.24 14.50 -7.18
N PHE A 309 -14.33 14.62 -6.22
CA PHE A 309 -14.71 14.73 -4.82
C PHE A 309 -15.49 16.04 -4.65
N PRO A 310 -16.54 16.07 -3.84
CA PRO A 310 -17.24 17.29 -3.51
C PRO A 310 -16.34 18.29 -2.79
#